data_4b0c3afb2a34f8a5f3c3a05245a4369d
#
_entry.id   4b0c3afb2a34f8a5f3c3a05245a4369d
#
_cell.length_a   1.000
_cell.length_b   1.000
_cell.length_c   1.000
_cell.angle_alpha   90.00
_cell.angle_beta   90.00
_cell.angle_gamma   90.00
#
_symmetry.space_group_name_H-M   'P 1'
#
loop_
_entity.id
_entity.type
_entity.pdbx_description
1 polymer ?
#
loop_
_entity_poly.entity_id
_entity_poly.type
_entity_poly.pdbx_seq_one_letter_code
_entity_poly.pdbx_strand_id
1 'polypeptide(L)'
;ILSGLVGSEMCIRDSSMTDHTADDGKKPLFYDPTEHRIRSFVTRAGRLSTAQARAIEELGPQFFIPYNKAPLDIDQAFGRTAPTIFEIGFGMGETTAKIAAGMPEKNFIGVEVHTPGVGSLLKLIGEQNLSNLRVIQHDAFEVLTNMIAPESLAGVHVFFPDPWHKARHNKRRLIQPPLVELLSSRIKKGGYLHCATDWQEYAEQMLEVLSGEASLKNTADGYAPRPDYRPVTKFENRGLKLGHGVWDLVFEKK
;
A
#
# COMPACT_ATOMS: atom_id res chain seq x y z
N ILE A 1 -64.17 -5.58 -34.31
CA ILE A 1 -65.05 -4.93 -33.34
C ILE A 1 -64.26 -4.54 -32.11
N LEU A 2 -64.02 -3.22 -32.01
CA LEU A 2 -64.13 -2.37 -30.86
C LEU A 2 -63.04 -2.58 -29.76
N SER A 3 -62.20 -1.62 -29.65
CA SER A 3 -62.26 -0.35 -28.86
C SER A 3 -61.72 -0.57 -27.48
N GLY A 4 -60.88 0.21 -26.97
CA GLY A 4 -60.67 1.60 -26.92
C GLY A 4 -59.70 1.90 -25.78
N LEU A 5 -58.93 2.90 -25.96
CA LEU A 5 -58.87 4.13 -25.14
C LEU A 5 -58.42 3.91 -23.69
N VAL A 6 -57.55 4.65 -23.11
CA VAL A 6 -57.18 6.05 -23.02
C VAL A 6 -55.97 6.15 -22.15
N GLY A 7 -54.98 6.86 -22.44
CA GLY A 7 -54.08 7.76 -21.92
C GLY A 7 -54.33 8.32 -20.54
N SER A 8 -53.31 8.42 -19.78
CA SER A 8 -53.14 9.49 -18.82
C SER A 8 -51.66 9.86 -18.76
N GLU A 9 -51.37 10.99 -19.37
CA GLU A 9 -50.19 11.79 -19.08
C GLU A 9 -50.21 12.12 -17.58
N MET A 10 -49.16 11.75 -16.88
CA MET A 10 -48.95 12.24 -15.53
C MET A 10 -47.76 13.19 -15.54
N CYS A 11 -48.12 14.46 -15.55
CA CYS A 11 -47.22 15.59 -15.39
C CYS A 11 -46.33 15.40 -14.15
N ILE A 12 -45.05 15.27 -14.37
CA ILE A 12 -44.06 15.45 -13.29
C ILE A 12 -43.91 16.95 -13.11
N ARG A 13 -44.44 17.46 -12.01
CA ARG A 13 -44.19 18.81 -11.54
C ARG A 13 -42.75 18.89 -11.04
N ASP A 14 -42.00 19.74 -11.72
CA ASP A 14 -40.74 20.30 -11.27
C ASP A 14 -41.01 21.12 -10.00
N SER A 15 -40.54 20.65 -8.87
CA SER A 15 -40.48 21.42 -7.64
C SER A 15 -39.03 21.65 -7.30
N SER A 16 -38.49 22.74 -7.82
CA SER A 16 -37.26 23.36 -7.32
C SER A 16 -37.49 23.78 -5.85
N MET A 17 -36.96 22.96 -4.94
CA MET A 17 -36.65 23.42 -3.58
C MET A 17 -35.14 23.45 -3.43
N THR A 18 -34.60 24.63 -3.56
CA THR A 18 -33.27 24.98 -3.06
C THR A 18 -33.34 24.96 -1.55
N ASP A 19 -32.95 23.85 -0.95
CA ASP A 19 -32.68 23.82 0.48
C ASP A 19 -31.19 24.15 0.68
N HIS A 20 -30.91 25.41 0.97
CA HIS A 20 -29.64 25.86 1.51
C HIS A 20 -29.60 25.47 2.99
N THR A 21 -29.33 24.24 3.30
CA THR A 21 -28.87 23.89 4.64
C THR A 21 -27.41 24.30 4.73
N ALA A 22 -27.13 25.27 5.56
CA ALA A 22 -25.79 25.66 5.96
C ALA A 22 -25.08 24.42 6.48
N ASP A 23 -23.95 24.08 5.84
CA ASP A 23 -22.99 23.09 6.33
C ASP A 23 -22.48 23.57 7.69
N ASP A 24 -22.99 22.99 8.77
CA ASP A 24 -22.64 23.33 10.16
C ASP A 24 -21.29 22.73 10.59
N GLY A 25 -20.48 22.24 9.64
CA GLY A 25 -19.11 21.77 9.90
C GLY A 25 -19.03 20.55 10.82
N LYS A 26 -20.15 19.91 11.13
CA LYS A 26 -20.16 18.69 11.91
C LYS A 26 -19.82 17.50 11.01
N LYS A 27 -18.67 16.87 11.27
CA LYS A 27 -18.33 15.59 10.65
C LYS A 27 -19.48 14.59 10.89
N PRO A 28 -19.90 13.83 9.87
CA PRO A 28 -20.91 12.81 10.06
C PRO A 28 -20.49 11.82 11.15
N LEU A 29 -21.46 11.32 11.93
CA LEU A 29 -21.24 10.42 13.07
C LEU A 29 -20.47 9.14 12.70
N PHE A 30 -20.45 8.80 11.41
CA PHE A 30 -19.75 7.67 10.82
C PHE A 30 -18.89 8.17 9.65
N TYR A 31 -17.81 8.89 9.95
CA TYR A 31 -16.81 9.28 8.96
C TYR A 31 -15.94 8.06 8.63
N ASP A 32 -16.09 7.51 7.43
CA ASP A 32 -15.14 6.56 6.87
C ASP A 32 -14.03 7.35 6.14
N PRO A 33 -12.80 7.41 6.69
CA PRO A 33 -11.72 8.15 6.06
C PRO A 33 -11.31 7.57 4.71
N THR A 34 -11.81 6.38 4.33
CA THR A 34 -11.47 5.71 3.08
C THR A 34 -12.40 6.10 1.92
N GLU A 35 -13.64 6.56 2.19
CA GLU A 35 -14.65 6.83 1.15
C GLU A 35 -14.29 7.97 0.19
N HIS A 36 -13.58 9.00 0.65
CA HIS A 36 -13.23 10.18 -0.14
C HIS A 36 -11.73 10.34 -0.41
N ARG A 37 -10.93 9.32 -0.11
CA ARG A 37 -9.49 9.37 -0.29
C ARG A 37 -9.11 9.31 -1.78
N ILE A 38 -8.19 10.20 -2.19
CA ILE A 38 -7.58 10.13 -3.51
C ILE A 38 -6.67 8.89 -3.54
N ARG A 39 -6.97 7.93 -4.41
CA ARG A 39 -6.18 6.72 -4.56
C ARG A 39 -4.85 7.02 -5.24
N SER A 40 -3.77 6.48 -4.69
CA SER A 40 -2.40 6.58 -5.20
C SER A 40 -2.11 5.63 -6.38
N PHE A 41 -3.06 4.78 -6.75
CA PHE A 41 -2.92 3.78 -7.80
C PHE A 41 -4.11 3.80 -8.77
N VAL A 42 -3.89 3.20 -9.93
CA VAL A 42 -4.95 2.91 -10.91
C VAL A 42 -5.05 1.40 -11.05
N THR A 43 -6.22 0.85 -10.77
CA THR A 43 -6.47 -0.58 -11.00
C THR A 43 -6.53 -0.83 -12.50
N ARG A 44 -5.57 -1.60 -13.03
CA ARG A 44 -5.57 -2.07 -14.42
C ARG A 44 -5.77 -3.58 -14.40
N ALA A 45 -6.69 -4.08 -15.21
CA ALA A 45 -6.80 -5.51 -15.46
C ALA A 45 -5.53 -5.96 -16.21
N GLY A 46 -4.58 -6.54 -15.48
CA GLY A 46 -3.39 -7.15 -16.06
C GLY A 46 -3.69 -8.58 -16.51
N ARG A 47 -3.11 -9.00 -17.64
CA ARG A 47 -3.19 -10.39 -18.05
C ARG A 47 -2.28 -11.24 -17.18
N LEU A 48 -2.82 -12.29 -16.55
CA LEU A 48 -2.05 -13.30 -15.83
C LEU A 48 -1.35 -14.23 -16.84
N SER A 49 -0.10 -14.57 -16.58
CA SER A 49 0.53 -15.72 -17.22
C SER A 49 -0.04 -17.02 -16.62
N THR A 50 0.09 -18.12 -17.36
CA THR A 50 -0.32 -19.45 -16.86
C THR A 50 0.37 -19.81 -15.54
N ALA A 51 1.66 -19.49 -15.42
CA ALA A 51 2.43 -19.73 -14.20
C ALA A 51 1.95 -18.89 -13.00
N GLN A 52 1.56 -17.63 -13.21
CA GLN A 52 0.99 -16.78 -12.17
C GLN A 52 -0.38 -17.27 -11.72
N ALA A 53 -1.25 -17.63 -12.67
CA ALA A 53 -2.57 -18.17 -12.36
C ALA A 53 -2.48 -19.47 -11.54
N ARG A 54 -1.59 -20.35 -11.96
CA ARG A 54 -1.29 -21.61 -11.26
C ARG A 54 -0.77 -21.36 -9.84
N ALA A 55 0.15 -20.41 -9.66
CA ALA A 55 0.68 -20.07 -8.34
C ALA A 55 -0.42 -19.53 -7.40
N ILE A 56 -1.36 -18.73 -7.92
CA ILE A 56 -2.51 -18.24 -7.13
C ILE A 56 -3.38 -19.42 -6.69
N GLU A 57 -3.66 -20.37 -7.59
CA GLU A 57 -4.51 -21.53 -7.29
C GLU A 57 -3.84 -22.47 -6.26
N GLU A 58 -2.58 -22.81 -6.48
CA GLU A 58 -1.87 -23.83 -5.68
C GLU A 58 -1.35 -23.28 -4.34
N LEU A 59 -0.84 -22.04 -4.31
CA LEU A 59 -0.18 -21.46 -3.14
C LEU A 59 -1.04 -20.43 -2.42
N GLY A 60 -2.05 -19.88 -3.09
CA GLY A 60 -2.98 -18.93 -2.48
C GLY A 60 -3.57 -19.40 -1.16
N PRO A 61 -4.09 -20.63 -1.04
CA PRO A 61 -4.68 -21.12 0.21
C PRO A 61 -3.76 -21.05 1.43
N GLN A 62 -2.45 -21.15 1.23
CA GLN A 62 -1.46 -21.13 2.31
C GLN A 62 -0.88 -19.72 2.57
N PHE A 63 -0.63 -18.93 1.53
CA PHE A 63 0.15 -17.70 1.62
C PHE A 63 -0.65 -16.42 1.42
N PHE A 64 -1.85 -16.52 0.87
CA PHE A 64 -2.73 -15.38 0.65
C PHE A 64 -3.63 -15.15 1.87
N ILE A 65 -3.63 -13.90 2.37
CA ILE A 65 -4.55 -13.45 3.43
C ILE A 65 -5.64 -12.62 2.77
N PRO A 66 -6.90 -13.06 2.80
CA PRO A 66 -8.02 -12.27 2.29
C PRO A 66 -8.17 -10.97 3.09
N TYR A 67 -8.47 -9.87 2.39
CA TYR A 67 -8.84 -8.65 3.08
C TYR A 67 -10.14 -8.84 3.88
N ASN A 68 -10.13 -8.31 5.10
CA ASN A 68 -11.27 -8.33 5.99
C ASN A 68 -11.31 -7.02 6.81
N LYS A 69 -12.50 -6.53 7.15
CA LYS A 69 -12.69 -5.39 8.07
C LYS A 69 -12.57 -5.82 9.55
N ALA A 70 -11.61 -6.68 9.85
CA ALA A 70 -11.34 -7.16 11.20
C ALA A 70 -9.82 -7.27 11.44
N PRO A 71 -9.36 -7.08 12.69
CA PRO A 71 -7.96 -7.22 13.03
C PRO A 71 -7.39 -8.59 12.63
N LEU A 72 -6.20 -8.58 12.02
CA LEU A 72 -5.46 -9.78 11.67
C LEU A 72 -4.65 -10.26 12.87
N ASP A 73 -4.82 -11.54 13.24
CA ASP A 73 -3.88 -12.22 14.11
C ASP A 73 -2.64 -12.64 13.29
N ILE A 74 -1.59 -11.84 13.40
CA ILE A 74 -0.35 -12.06 12.64
C ILE A 74 0.33 -13.36 13.06
N ASP A 75 0.37 -13.66 14.35
CA ASP A 75 1.01 -14.87 14.88
C ASP A 75 0.30 -16.13 14.37
N GLN A 76 -1.03 -16.10 14.34
CA GLN A 76 -1.82 -17.18 13.75
C GLN A 76 -1.56 -17.32 12.24
N ALA A 77 -1.51 -16.19 11.51
CA ALA A 77 -1.31 -16.21 10.07
C ALA A 77 0.06 -16.80 9.66
N PHE A 78 1.07 -16.65 10.49
CA PHE A 78 2.42 -17.20 10.25
C PHE A 78 2.71 -18.50 11.02
N GLY A 79 1.88 -18.87 12.00
CA GLY A 79 2.12 -19.99 12.88
C GLY A 79 3.30 -19.78 13.84
N ARG A 80 3.72 -18.53 14.04
CA ARG A 80 4.83 -18.14 14.92
C ARG A 80 4.75 -16.68 15.31
N THR A 81 5.36 -16.32 16.42
CA THR A 81 5.62 -14.95 16.83
C THR A 81 7.00 -14.52 16.33
N ALA A 82 7.07 -13.47 15.52
CA ALA A 82 8.30 -12.89 15.01
C ALA A 82 8.12 -11.40 14.68
N PRO A 83 9.20 -10.59 14.66
CA PRO A 83 9.12 -9.23 14.17
C PRO A 83 8.55 -9.20 12.75
N THR A 84 7.51 -8.38 12.52
CA THR A 84 6.81 -8.34 11.25
C THR A 84 7.11 -7.06 10.49
N ILE A 85 7.52 -7.21 9.24
CA ILE A 85 7.73 -6.15 8.27
C ILE A 85 6.54 -6.10 7.30
N PHE A 86 6.03 -4.91 7.03
CA PHE A 86 4.92 -4.66 6.12
C PHE A 86 5.42 -3.92 4.88
N GLU A 87 5.19 -4.45 3.69
CA GLU A 87 5.59 -3.81 2.44
C GLU A 87 4.40 -3.37 1.62
N ILE A 88 4.40 -2.11 1.16
CA ILE A 88 3.36 -1.53 0.33
C ILE A 88 3.83 -1.48 -1.12
N GLY A 89 3.06 -2.11 -2.02
CA GLY A 89 3.31 -2.04 -3.45
C GLY A 89 4.53 -2.83 -3.89
N PHE A 90 4.58 -4.13 -3.58
CA PHE A 90 5.73 -4.98 -3.89
C PHE A 90 5.92 -5.24 -5.40
N GLY A 91 5.03 -4.77 -6.26
CA GLY A 91 5.12 -4.96 -7.71
C GLY A 91 5.15 -6.44 -8.10
N MET A 92 6.21 -6.88 -8.80
CA MET A 92 6.39 -8.29 -9.17
C MET A 92 7.03 -9.14 -8.07
N GLY A 93 7.45 -8.54 -6.95
CA GLY A 93 7.88 -9.22 -5.74
C GLY A 93 9.31 -9.75 -5.72
N GLU A 94 10.13 -9.50 -6.74
CA GLU A 94 11.52 -9.98 -6.77
C GLU A 94 12.35 -9.45 -5.58
N THR A 95 12.22 -8.16 -5.27
CA THR A 95 12.91 -7.53 -4.14
C THR A 95 12.38 -8.07 -2.81
N THR A 96 11.07 -8.16 -2.68
CA THR A 96 10.37 -8.68 -1.49
C THR A 96 10.81 -10.10 -1.15
N ALA A 97 10.83 -10.98 -2.16
CA ALA A 97 11.27 -12.37 -1.99
C ALA A 97 12.73 -12.46 -1.55
N LYS A 98 13.63 -11.65 -2.13
CA LYS A 98 15.04 -11.60 -1.74
C LYS A 98 15.24 -11.11 -0.31
N ILE A 99 14.53 -10.07 0.10
CA ILE A 99 14.59 -9.53 1.47
C ILE A 99 14.08 -10.58 2.46
N ALA A 100 12.94 -11.20 2.19
CA ALA A 100 12.38 -12.25 3.05
C ALA A 100 13.30 -13.45 3.17
N ALA A 101 13.90 -13.90 2.08
CA ALA A 101 14.90 -14.99 2.07
C ALA A 101 16.14 -14.66 2.91
N GLY A 102 16.56 -13.38 2.89
CA GLY A 102 17.72 -12.91 3.66
C GLY A 102 17.45 -12.69 5.15
N MET A 103 16.19 -12.68 5.58
CA MET A 103 15.77 -12.44 6.96
C MET A 103 14.72 -13.48 7.41
N PRO A 104 15.08 -14.76 7.48
CA PRO A 104 14.13 -15.83 7.82
C PRO A 104 13.57 -15.74 9.24
N GLU A 105 14.23 -14.99 10.13
CA GLU A 105 13.79 -14.73 11.50
C GLU A 105 12.64 -13.71 11.59
N LYS A 106 12.29 -13.02 10.50
CA LYS A 106 11.22 -12.03 10.45
C LYS A 106 10.04 -12.53 9.62
N ASN A 107 8.86 -12.02 9.93
CA ASN A 107 7.66 -12.19 9.11
C ASN A 107 7.54 -11.01 8.14
N PHE A 108 7.05 -11.28 6.93
CA PHE A 108 6.80 -10.28 5.91
C PHE A 108 5.36 -10.35 5.42
N ILE A 109 4.66 -9.23 5.41
CA ILE A 109 3.34 -9.05 4.80
C ILE A 109 3.49 -8.10 3.63
N GLY A 110 3.33 -8.60 2.41
CA GLY A 110 3.32 -7.78 1.20
C GLY A 110 1.89 -7.44 0.79
N VAL A 111 1.64 -6.17 0.48
CA VAL A 111 0.34 -5.69 0.00
C VAL A 111 0.48 -5.11 -1.40
N GLU A 112 -0.35 -5.57 -2.32
CA GLU A 112 -0.37 -5.14 -3.72
C GLU A 112 -1.81 -5.14 -4.25
N VAL A 113 -2.11 -4.23 -5.15
CA VAL A 113 -3.43 -4.14 -5.81
C VAL A 113 -3.45 -4.84 -7.17
N HIS A 114 -2.29 -5.07 -7.77
CA HIS A 114 -2.11 -5.59 -9.12
C HIS A 114 -2.01 -7.11 -9.13
N THR A 115 -3.03 -7.79 -9.66
CA THR A 115 -3.13 -9.27 -9.65
C THR A 115 -1.91 -9.99 -10.24
N PRO A 116 -1.31 -9.58 -11.37
CA PRO A 116 -0.09 -10.20 -11.86
C PRO A 116 1.09 -10.13 -10.89
N GLY A 117 1.20 -9.05 -10.12
CA GLY A 117 2.20 -8.93 -9.06
C GLY A 117 2.00 -9.97 -7.95
N VAL A 118 0.75 -10.12 -7.49
CA VAL A 118 0.38 -11.15 -6.51
C VAL A 118 0.75 -12.55 -7.01
N GLY A 119 0.37 -12.89 -8.23
CA GLY A 119 0.72 -14.17 -8.84
C GLY A 119 2.23 -14.38 -8.99
N SER A 120 2.97 -13.32 -9.34
CA SER A 120 4.44 -13.36 -9.43
C SER A 120 5.09 -13.62 -8.08
N LEU A 121 4.65 -12.91 -7.01
CA LEU A 121 5.21 -13.12 -5.68
C LEU A 121 4.88 -14.51 -5.13
N LEU A 122 3.65 -15.00 -5.30
CA LEU A 122 3.29 -16.37 -4.91
C LEU A 122 4.15 -17.42 -5.63
N LYS A 123 4.41 -17.23 -6.93
CA LYS A 123 5.32 -18.08 -7.69
C LYS A 123 6.73 -18.08 -7.09
N LEU A 124 7.29 -16.92 -6.75
CA LEU A 124 8.61 -16.79 -6.12
C LEU A 124 8.64 -17.44 -4.72
N ILE A 125 7.58 -17.34 -3.95
CA ILE A 125 7.44 -18.03 -2.65
C ILE A 125 7.58 -19.53 -2.83
N GLY A 126 6.89 -20.11 -3.82
CA GLY A 126 6.99 -21.55 -4.11
C GLY A 126 8.36 -21.96 -4.62
N GLU A 127 8.93 -21.23 -5.57
CA GLU A 127 10.24 -21.52 -6.17
C GLU A 127 11.39 -21.44 -5.16
N GLN A 128 11.29 -20.55 -4.19
CA GLN A 128 12.32 -20.33 -3.17
C GLN A 128 12.00 -20.97 -1.81
N ASN A 129 10.88 -21.68 -1.70
CA ASN A 129 10.40 -22.31 -0.46
C ASN A 129 10.35 -21.34 0.73
N LEU A 130 9.83 -20.12 0.50
CA LEU A 130 9.72 -19.11 1.54
C LEU A 130 8.54 -19.42 2.47
N SER A 131 8.79 -19.49 3.77
CA SER A 131 7.75 -19.73 4.78
C SER A 131 7.32 -18.46 5.52
N ASN A 132 8.14 -17.41 5.49
CA ASN A 132 8.02 -16.19 6.27
C ASN A 132 7.37 -15.02 5.51
N LEU A 133 6.62 -15.27 4.46
CA LEU A 133 5.99 -14.27 3.62
C LEU A 133 4.49 -14.56 3.46
N ARG A 134 3.66 -13.53 3.58
CA ARG A 134 2.21 -13.59 3.29
C ARG A 134 1.84 -12.43 2.37
N VAL A 135 0.78 -12.62 1.59
CA VAL A 135 0.35 -11.68 0.55
C VAL A 135 -1.09 -11.25 0.78
N ILE A 136 -1.36 -9.95 0.70
CA ILE A 136 -2.71 -9.37 0.71
C ILE A 136 -2.90 -8.59 -0.59
N GLN A 137 -3.98 -8.89 -1.32
CA GLN A 137 -4.35 -8.11 -2.51
C GLN A 137 -5.45 -7.12 -2.15
N HIS A 138 -5.05 -5.92 -1.77
CA HIS A 138 -6.00 -4.84 -1.44
C HIS A 138 -5.30 -3.49 -1.38
N ASP A 139 -6.07 -2.41 -1.18
CA ASP A 139 -5.53 -1.08 -0.87
C ASP A 139 -4.83 -1.11 0.49
N ALA A 140 -3.55 -0.73 0.50
CA ALA A 140 -2.73 -0.75 1.72
C ALA A 140 -3.28 0.15 2.84
N PHE A 141 -3.89 1.29 2.49
CA PHE A 141 -4.50 2.18 3.49
C PHE A 141 -5.64 1.48 4.24
N GLU A 142 -6.50 0.77 3.51
CA GLU A 142 -7.60 0.00 4.10
C GLU A 142 -7.10 -1.19 4.91
N VAL A 143 -6.07 -1.89 4.43
CA VAL A 143 -5.42 -2.99 5.18
C VAL A 143 -4.85 -2.47 6.50
N LEU A 144 -4.08 -1.38 6.46
CA LEU A 144 -3.51 -0.76 7.66
C LEU A 144 -4.58 -0.30 8.65
N THR A 145 -5.67 0.27 8.13
CA THR A 145 -6.77 0.79 8.95
C THR A 145 -7.52 -0.33 9.67
N ASN A 146 -7.86 -1.41 8.92
CA ASN A 146 -8.80 -2.42 9.39
C ASN A 146 -8.15 -3.69 9.93
N MET A 147 -6.98 -4.07 9.40
CA MET A 147 -6.38 -5.37 9.71
C MET A 147 -5.14 -5.29 10.60
N ILE A 148 -4.41 -4.18 10.59
CA ILE A 148 -3.15 -4.05 11.32
C ILE A 148 -3.38 -3.33 12.64
N ALA A 149 -3.05 -4.00 13.74
CA ALA A 149 -3.17 -3.42 15.07
C ALA A 149 -2.16 -2.28 15.29
N PRO A 150 -2.46 -1.26 16.12
CA PRO A 150 -1.49 -0.26 16.53
C PRO A 150 -0.23 -0.90 17.12
N GLU A 151 0.94 -0.30 16.86
CA GLU A 151 2.24 -0.69 17.42
C GLU A 151 2.62 -2.18 17.25
N SER A 152 2.14 -2.80 16.16
CA SER A 152 2.36 -4.23 15.87
C SER A 152 3.48 -4.50 14.87
N LEU A 153 3.87 -3.50 14.07
CA LEU A 153 4.87 -3.68 13.02
C LEU A 153 6.28 -3.30 13.50
N ALA A 154 7.25 -4.15 13.18
CA ALA A 154 8.67 -3.88 13.41
C ALA A 154 9.26 -2.94 12.36
N GLY A 155 8.69 -2.91 11.16
CA GLY A 155 9.10 -2.02 10.10
C GLY A 155 8.10 -1.99 8.95
N VAL A 156 8.21 -0.96 8.13
CA VAL A 156 7.43 -0.79 6.90
C VAL A 156 8.37 -0.44 5.75
N HIS A 157 8.15 -1.06 4.60
CA HIS A 157 8.85 -0.79 3.36
C HIS A 157 7.91 -0.19 2.31
N VAL A 158 8.35 0.88 1.67
CA VAL A 158 7.68 1.50 0.52
C VAL A 158 8.75 1.81 -0.53
N PHE A 159 8.93 0.90 -1.47
CA PHE A 159 9.99 1.00 -2.46
C PHE A 159 9.45 1.38 -3.83
N PHE A 160 9.99 2.44 -4.40
CA PHE A 160 9.69 2.95 -5.74
C PHE A 160 8.18 3.11 -6.03
N PRO A 161 7.42 3.77 -5.14
CA PRO A 161 6.02 4.07 -5.41
C PRO A 161 5.91 4.99 -6.64
N ASP A 162 4.76 4.95 -7.33
CA ASP A 162 4.53 5.77 -8.53
C ASP A 162 4.77 7.26 -8.21
N PRO A 163 5.73 7.91 -8.91
CA PRO A 163 6.10 9.29 -8.63
C PRO A 163 5.09 10.33 -9.15
N TRP A 164 4.14 9.92 -10.00
CA TRP A 164 3.14 10.83 -10.56
C TRP A 164 3.75 12.13 -11.09
N HIS A 165 4.61 12.04 -12.10
CA HIS A 165 5.49 13.10 -12.63
C HIS A 165 4.81 14.45 -12.92
N LYS A 166 3.51 14.45 -13.30
CA LYS A 166 2.80 15.69 -13.61
C LYS A 166 2.39 16.37 -12.31
N ALA A 167 2.72 17.66 -12.13
CA ALA A 167 2.43 18.44 -10.93
C ALA A 167 0.96 18.32 -10.47
N ARG A 168 0.00 18.35 -11.41
CA ARG A 168 -1.44 18.16 -11.12
C ARG A 168 -1.76 16.78 -10.50
N HIS A 169 -0.86 15.80 -10.61
CA HIS A 169 -1.02 14.44 -10.08
C HIS A 169 -0.24 14.21 -8.78
N ASN A 170 0.58 15.15 -8.33
CA ASN A 170 1.39 14.98 -7.09
C ASN A 170 0.53 14.63 -5.87
N LYS A 171 -0.73 15.11 -5.83
CA LYS A 171 -1.72 14.76 -4.81
C LYS A 171 -2.06 13.25 -4.76
N ARG A 172 -1.69 12.48 -5.80
CA ARG A 172 -1.88 11.02 -5.86
C ARG A 172 -0.68 10.25 -5.32
N ARG A 173 0.45 10.92 -5.07
CA ARG A 173 1.64 10.27 -4.47
C ARG A 173 1.25 9.58 -3.17
N LEU A 174 1.79 8.38 -2.97
CA LEU A 174 1.43 7.52 -1.85
C LEU A 174 1.86 8.14 -0.50
N ILE A 175 3.09 8.65 -0.44
CA ILE A 175 3.63 9.25 0.78
C ILE A 175 3.06 10.65 0.97
N GLN A 176 2.02 10.72 1.77
CA GLN A 176 1.27 11.92 2.16
C GLN A 176 1.03 11.88 3.67
N PRO A 177 0.80 13.02 4.35
CA PRO A 177 0.62 13.06 5.79
C PRO A 177 -0.39 12.05 6.35
N PRO A 178 -1.60 11.84 5.76
CA PRO A 178 -2.56 10.88 6.31
C PRO A 178 -2.05 9.44 6.34
N LEU A 179 -1.33 9.00 5.30
CA LEU A 179 -0.74 7.66 5.30
C LEU A 179 0.42 7.56 6.27
N VAL A 180 1.28 8.57 6.36
CA VAL A 180 2.44 8.56 7.25
C VAL A 180 2.01 8.54 8.72
N GLU A 181 0.97 9.31 9.09
CA GLU A 181 0.34 9.25 10.42
C GLU A 181 -0.19 7.83 10.72
N LEU A 182 -0.92 7.23 9.78
CA LEU A 182 -1.42 5.87 9.92
C LEU A 182 -0.29 4.86 10.08
N LEU A 183 0.75 4.93 9.23
CA LEU A 183 1.92 4.05 9.30
C LEU A 183 2.63 4.19 10.64
N SER A 184 2.88 5.42 11.09
CA SER A 184 3.55 5.66 12.36
C SER A 184 2.77 5.09 13.54
N SER A 185 1.43 5.11 13.48
CA SER A 185 0.57 4.51 14.52
C SER A 185 0.63 2.98 14.53
N ARG A 186 0.98 2.34 13.41
CA ARG A 186 1.08 0.87 13.29
C ARG A 186 2.48 0.34 13.61
N ILE A 187 3.50 1.16 13.45
CA ILE A 187 4.89 0.82 13.78
C ILE A 187 5.08 0.90 15.30
N LYS A 188 5.66 -0.15 15.87
CA LYS A 188 6.03 -0.16 17.29
C LYS A 188 7.19 0.77 17.58
N LYS A 189 7.32 1.21 18.82
CA LYS A 189 8.47 2.01 19.27
C LYS A 189 9.80 1.31 18.93
N GLY A 190 10.75 2.04 18.35
CA GLY A 190 12.01 1.51 17.85
C GLY A 190 11.92 0.78 16.50
N GLY A 191 10.71 0.61 15.96
CA GLY A 191 10.51 0.14 14.60
C GLY A 191 10.82 1.24 13.58
N TYR A 192 10.76 0.93 12.29
CA TYR A 192 11.20 1.85 11.24
C TYR A 192 10.25 1.93 10.05
N LEU A 193 10.32 3.04 9.33
CA LEU A 193 9.74 3.24 8.00
C LEU A 193 10.88 3.49 7.02
N HIS A 194 10.98 2.65 5.98
CA HIS A 194 11.96 2.78 4.92
C HIS A 194 11.28 3.04 3.58
N CYS A 195 11.50 4.21 3.01
CA CYS A 195 11.07 4.59 1.68
C CYS A 195 12.27 4.68 0.74
N ALA A 196 12.09 4.30 -0.52
CA ALA A 196 13.08 4.52 -1.57
C ALA A 196 12.41 5.01 -2.85
N THR A 197 13.06 5.92 -3.57
CA THR A 197 12.60 6.44 -4.86
C THR A 197 13.78 6.83 -5.75
N ASP A 198 13.60 6.75 -7.06
CA ASP A 198 14.53 7.22 -8.09
C ASP A 198 14.10 8.56 -8.70
N TRP A 199 13.08 9.21 -8.12
CA TRP A 199 12.55 10.49 -8.56
C TRP A 199 12.85 11.57 -7.53
N GLN A 200 13.74 12.53 -7.88
CA GLN A 200 14.26 13.53 -6.94
C GLN A 200 13.16 14.37 -6.29
N GLU A 201 12.24 14.94 -7.06
CA GLU A 201 11.14 15.75 -6.49
C GLU A 201 10.27 14.95 -5.52
N TYR A 202 10.11 13.64 -5.75
CA TYR A 202 9.38 12.80 -4.81
C TYR A 202 10.22 12.49 -3.57
N ALA A 203 11.53 12.30 -3.72
CA ALA A 203 12.44 12.15 -2.57
C ALA A 203 12.40 13.38 -1.64
N GLU A 204 12.41 14.58 -2.22
CA GLU A 204 12.30 15.84 -1.48
C GLU A 204 10.96 15.95 -0.74
N GLN A 205 9.84 15.63 -1.41
CA GLN A 205 8.53 15.59 -0.79
C GLN A 205 8.43 14.51 0.31
N MET A 206 8.97 13.30 0.08
CA MET A 206 9.03 12.27 1.12
C MET A 206 9.78 12.75 2.35
N LEU A 207 10.93 13.39 2.16
CA LEU A 207 11.74 13.92 3.27
C LEU A 207 10.96 14.96 4.07
N GLU A 208 10.26 15.87 3.41
CA GLU A 208 9.42 16.89 4.06
C GLU A 208 8.28 16.24 4.85
N VAL A 209 7.50 15.34 4.22
CA VAL A 209 6.35 14.70 4.85
C VAL A 209 6.75 13.82 6.03
N LEU A 210 7.80 13.01 5.89
CA LEU A 210 8.29 12.14 6.95
C LEU A 210 8.88 12.93 8.12
N SER A 211 9.60 14.02 7.83
CA SER A 211 10.16 14.91 8.86
C SER A 211 9.08 15.69 9.61
N GLY A 212 7.94 15.93 8.97
CA GLY A 212 6.77 16.57 9.57
C GLY A 212 5.99 15.69 10.55
N GLU A 213 6.20 14.36 10.53
CA GLU A 213 5.54 13.44 11.46
C GLU A 213 6.27 13.41 12.81
N ALA A 214 5.65 13.99 13.84
CA ALA A 214 6.28 14.19 15.16
C ALA A 214 6.74 12.90 15.82
N SER A 215 6.09 11.78 15.55
CA SER A 215 6.39 10.46 16.14
C SER A 215 7.54 9.72 15.43
N LEU A 216 8.03 10.25 14.31
CA LEU A 216 9.15 9.71 13.57
C LEU A 216 10.42 10.55 13.77
N LYS A 217 11.58 9.91 13.64
CA LYS A 217 12.89 10.54 13.66
C LYS A 217 13.70 10.05 12.47
N ASN A 218 14.24 10.98 11.68
CA ASN A 218 15.18 10.64 10.63
C ASN A 218 16.44 10.00 11.22
N THR A 219 16.89 8.89 10.65
CA THR A 219 18.11 8.19 11.09
C THR A 219 19.39 8.77 10.47
N ALA A 220 19.25 9.70 9.51
CA ALA A 220 20.36 10.36 8.83
C ALA A 220 20.13 11.87 8.74
N ASP A 221 21.14 12.62 8.34
CA ASP A 221 21.01 14.02 7.95
C ASP A 221 20.54 14.07 6.48
N GLY A 222 19.21 14.09 6.29
CA GLY A 222 18.56 14.00 4.99
C GLY A 222 18.33 12.56 4.54
N TYR A 223 19.02 12.11 3.50
CA TYR A 223 18.86 10.77 2.93
C TYR A 223 19.81 9.77 3.57
N ALA A 224 19.34 8.56 3.81
CA ALA A 224 20.15 7.49 4.37
C ALA A 224 20.99 6.80 3.28
N PRO A 225 22.14 6.21 3.63
CA PRO A 225 22.79 5.24 2.78
C PRO A 225 21.83 4.05 2.55
N ARG A 226 21.90 3.42 1.37
CA ARG A 226 21.07 2.25 1.09
C ARG A 226 21.33 1.15 2.13
N PRO A 227 20.32 0.72 2.90
CA PRO A 227 20.48 -0.39 3.84
C PRO A 227 20.87 -1.69 3.11
N ASP A 228 21.72 -2.51 3.72
CA ASP A 228 22.25 -3.73 3.10
C ASP A 228 21.18 -4.75 2.74
N TYR A 229 20.07 -4.81 3.50
CA TYR A 229 18.96 -5.71 3.19
C TYR A 229 18.19 -5.34 1.91
N ARG A 230 18.24 -4.06 1.46
CA ARG A 230 17.59 -3.65 0.22
C ARG A 230 18.51 -3.93 -0.97
N PRO A 231 18.21 -4.95 -1.79
CA PRO A 231 19.04 -5.24 -2.96
C PRO A 231 18.91 -4.13 -4.01
N VAL A 232 19.97 -3.94 -4.79
CA VAL A 232 19.92 -3.08 -5.98
C VAL A 232 19.07 -3.76 -7.04
N THR A 233 18.01 -3.10 -7.50
CA THR A 233 17.14 -3.64 -8.54
C THR A 233 17.77 -3.53 -9.92
N LYS A 234 17.28 -4.29 -10.90
CA LYS A 234 17.72 -4.19 -12.31
C LYS A 234 17.49 -2.79 -12.87
N PHE A 235 16.38 -2.14 -12.49
CA PHE A 235 16.05 -0.78 -12.91
C PHE A 235 16.99 0.23 -12.27
N GLU A 236 17.26 0.10 -10.99
CA GLU A 236 18.20 0.93 -10.25
C GLU A 236 19.61 0.83 -10.86
N ASN A 237 20.11 -0.37 -11.15
CA ASN A 237 21.38 -0.57 -11.84
C ASN A 237 21.45 0.12 -13.21
N ARG A 238 20.36 0.07 -13.97
CA ARG A 238 20.27 0.77 -15.26
C ARG A 238 20.26 2.28 -15.06
N GLY A 239 19.48 2.78 -14.09
CA GLY A 239 19.41 4.20 -13.75
C GLY A 239 20.75 4.75 -13.29
N LEU A 240 21.45 4.07 -12.38
CA LEU A 240 22.76 4.46 -11.89
C LEU A 240 23.80 4.55 -13.04
N LYS A 241 23.77 3.61 -13.99
CA LYS A 241 24.63 3.68 -15.20
C LYS A 241 24.33 4.88 -16.10
N LEU A 242 23.13 5.43 -16.03
CA LEU A 242 22.70 6.62 -16.75
C LEU A 242 22.85 7.92 -15.92
N GLY A 243 23.43 7.84 -14.72
CA GLY A 243 23.62 8.98 -13.82
C GLY A 243 22.37 9.37 -13.02
N HIS A 244 21.35 8.52 -12.96
CA HIS A 244 20.16 8.74 -12.12
C HIS A 244 20.47 8.42 -10.67
N GLY A 245 19.99 9.27 -9.75
CA GLY A 245 20.08 9.02 -8.31
C GLY A 245 19.00 8.07 -7.82
N VAL A 246 19.27 7.43 -6.68
CA VAL A 246 18.27 6.74 -5.86
C VAL A 246 18.42 7.26 -4.44
N TRP A 247 17.29 7.59 -3.81
CA TRP A 247 17.24 8.16 -2.48
C TRP A 247 16.54 7.18 -1.54
N ASP A 248 17.24 6.79 -0.48
CA ASP A 248 16.71 6.01 0.62
C ASP A 248 16.42 6.94 1.80
N LEU A 249 15.24 6.76 2.42
CA LEU A 249 14.81 7.49 3.61
C LEU A 249 14.43 6.47 4.67
N VAL A 250 15.13 6.50 5.80
CA VAL A 250 14.88 5.59 6.91
C VAL A 250 14.57 6.42 8.15
N PHE A 251 13.36 6.24 8.67
CA PHE A 251 12.87 6.93 9.85
C PHE A 251 12.54 5.91 10.95
N GLU A 252 12.90 6.21 12.16
CA GLU A 252 12.63 5.37 13.33
C GLU A 252 11.44 5.92 14.13
N LYS A 253 10.60 5.03 14.63
CA LYS A 253 9.50 5.37 15.55
C LYS A 253 10.06 5.66 16.94
N LYS A 254 9.75 6.86 17.47
CA LYS A 254 10.13 7.33 18.82
C LYS A 254 9.42 6.58 19.93
#